data_a1b3c72b93c3bd4114708fa6411cf8ae
#
_entry.id   a1b3c72b93c3bd4114708fa6411cf8ae
#
_cell.length_a   1.000
_cell.length_b   1.000
_cell.length_c   1.000
_cell.angle_alpha   90.00
_cell.angle_beta   90.00
_cell.angle_gamma   90.00
#
_symmetry.space_group_name_H-M   'P 1'
#
loop_
_entity.id
_entity.type
_entity.pdbx_description
1 polymer ?
#
loop_
_entity_poly.entity_id
_entity_poly.type
_entity_poly.pdbx_seq_one_letter_code
_entity_poly.pdbx_strand_id
1 'polypeptide(L)'
;MIQATGIGAVLGGITAKVTQHSGIVGAIIGGVVGAITGQKLSNMQCDYEGQEEILLSKINTAIENNTYLINQTNSLNQHMSTLYSQINTMQANQQTNLRKKSYLISEINKKKREILNIKTLNNNVLLKVRQYNSLLKNTKYSKQDKERVQNTLQKITISLQKIKRASIYNLKQLDEFKKKVQHA
;
A
#
# COMPACT_ATOMS: atom_id res chain seq x y z
N MET A 1 17.03 -20.58 -3.85
CA MET A 1 15.64 -20.06 -3.66
C MET A 1 15.52 -19.53 -2.24
N ILE A 2 15.82 -18.27 -2.02
CA ILE A 2 15.81 -17.65 -0.70
C ILE A 2 14.45 -16.99 -0.51
N GLN A 3 13.77 -17.46 0.45
CA GLN A 3 12.54 -17.14 1.15
C GLN A 3 12.24 -15.62 1.23
N ALA A 4 11.58 -15.08 0.20
CA ALA A 4 11.03 -13.71 0.22
C ALA A 4 9.78 -13.57 1.11
N THR A 5 9.28 -14.67 1.68
CA THR A 5 8.10 -14.67 2.55
C THR A 5 8.36 -14.12 3.96
N GLY A 6 9.61 -14.12 4.43
CA GLY A 6 9.95 -13.67 5.80
C GLY A 6 10.05 -12.16 5.99
N ILE A 7 10.48 -11.43 4.96
CA ILE A 7 10.79 -9.99 5.11
C ILE A 7 9.53 -9.12 5.22
N GLY A 8 8.49 -9.46 4.47
CA GLY A 8 7.21 -8.71 4.52
C GLY A 8 6.46 -8.88 5.84
N ALA A 9 6.51 -10.08 6.43
CA ALA A 9 5.86 -10.36 7.72
C ALA A 9 6.61 -9.71 8.90
N VAL A 10 7.95 -9.64 8.82
CA VAL A 10 8.77 -9.00 9.86
C VAL A 10 8.58 -7.48 9.88
N LEU A 11 8.51 -6.83 8.72
CA LEU A 11 8.27 -5.39 8.64
C LEU A 11 6.86 -5.01 9.08
N GLY A 12 5.86 -5.82 8.74
CA GLY A 12 4.47 -5.64 9.21
C GLY A 12 4.32 -5.87 10.71
N GLY A 13 5.08 -6.82 11.29
CA GLY A 13 5.04 -7.16 12.71
C GLY A 13 5.74 -6.16 13.63
N ILE A 14 6.80 -5.51 13.16
CA ILE A 14 7.53 -4.49 13.96
C ILE A 14 6.68 -3.22 14.15
N THR A 15 5.91 -2.82 13.15
CA THR A 15 4.98 -1.70 13.27
C THR A 15 3.78 -2.01 14.16
N ALA A 16 3.42 -3.30 14.32
CA ALA A 16 2.34 -3.74 15.18
C ALA A 16 2.58 -3.51 16.68
N LYS A 17 3.84 -3.52 17.13
CA LYS A 17 4.20 -3.32 18.54
C LYS A 17 4.18 -1.85 19.00
N VAL A 18 4.20 -0.91 18.08
CA VAL A 18 4.37 0.53 18.42
C VAL A 18 3.03 1.26 18.62
N THR A 19 1.95 0.80 17.97
CA THR A 19 0.59 1.32 18.23
C THR A 19 -0.44 0.24 17.90
N GLN A 20 -1.36 -0.04 18.82
CA GLN A 20 -2.42 -1.07 18.64
C GLN A 20 -3.26 -0.89 17.36
N HIS A 21 -3.31 0.31 16.80
CA HIS A 21 -4.12 0.63 15.63
C HIS A 21 -3.34 0.63 14.31
N SER A 22 -2.08 1.11 14.29
CA SER A 22 -1.26 1.10 13.08
C SER A 22 -0.66 -0.27 12.76
N GLY A 23 -0.55 -1.15 13.76
CA GLY A 23 -0.08 -2.51 13.60
C GLY A 23 -1.01 -3.40 12.76
N ILE A 24 -2.32 -3.24 12.89
CA ILE A 24 -3.29 -3.99 12.08
C ILE A 24 -3.16 -3.62 10.60
N VAL A 25 -2.99 -2.34 10.30
CA VAL A 25 -2.83 -1.86 8.92
C VAL A 25 -1.49 -2.33 8.32
N GLY A 26 -0.41 -2.26 9.09
CA GLY A 26 0.91 -2.73 8.66
C GLY A 26 0.93 -4.25 8.41
N ALA A 27 0.34 -5.05 9.31
CA ALA A 27 0.24 -6.49 9.17
C ALA A 27 -0.63 -6.92 7.97
N ILE A 28 -1.73 -6.19 7.72
CA ILE A 28 -2.62 -6.46 6.58
C ILE A 28 -1.89 -6.23 5.26
N ILE A 29 -1.07 -5.18 5.16
CA ILE A 29 -0.33 -4.85 3.92
C ILE A 29 0.90 -5.76 3.78
N GLY A 30 1.64 -5.98 4.85
CA GLY A 30 2.84 -6.82 4.85
C GLY A 30 2.59 -8.27 4.42
N GLY A 31 1.49 -8.87 4.87
CA GLY A 31 1.12 -10.25 4.51
C GLY A 31 0.79 -10.48 3.03
N VAL A 32 0.52 -9.43 2.26
CA VAL A 32 0.22 -9.54 0.82
C VAL A 32 1.45 -9.32 -0.05
N VAL A 33 2.45 -8.56 0.42
CA VAL A 33 3.68 -8.24 -0.34
C VAL A 33 4.46 -9.49 -0.70
N GLY A 34 4.64 -10.41 0.26
CA GLY A 34 5.42 -11.63 0.03
C GLY A 34 4.81 -12.57 -1.01
N ALA A 35 3.47 -12.55 -1.17
CA ALA A 35 2.78 -13.42 -2.12
C ALA A 35 2.81 -12.91 -3.58
N ILE A 36 2.99 -11.60 -3.79
CA ILE A 36 2.97 -10.98 -5.13
C ILE A 36 4.38 -10.82 -5.69
N THR A 37 5.37 -10.46 -4.86
CA THR A 37 6.75 -10.20 -5.29
C THR A 37 7.49 -11.45 -5.78
N GLY A 38 7.03 -12.67 -5.46
CA GLY A 38 7.63 -13.93 -5.92
C GLY A 38 7.11 -14.46 -7.28
N GLN A 39 6.07 -13.87 -7.83
CA GLN A 39 5.43 -14.35 -9.07
C GLN A 39 5.55 -13.33 -10.19
N LYS A 40 6.75 -13.14 -10.74
CA LYS A 40 6.85 -12.54 -12.07
C LYS A 40 6.23 -13.52 -13.08
N LEU A 41 5.33 -13.02 -13.90
CA LEU A 41 4.78 -13.76 -15.04
C LEU A 41 5.81 -13.87 -16.19
N SER A 42 7.10 -13.71 -15.88
CA SER A 42 8.20 -13.64 -16.84
C SER A 42 8.37 -14.91 -17.67
N ASN A 43 7.96 -16.06 -17.15
CA ASN A 43 8.07 -17.33 -17.89
C ASN A 43 6.97 -17.50 -18.96
N MET A 44 5.97 -16.62 -18.98
CA MET A 44 4.91 -16.63 -20.01
C MET A 44 5.25 -15.74 -21.22
N GLN A 45 6.27 -14.89 -21.12
CA GLN A 45 6.63 -13.93 -22.19
C GLN A 45 7.22 -14.59 -23.43
N CYS A 46 7.77 -15.79 -23.31
CA CYS A 46 8.41 -16.48 -24.44
C CYS A 46 7.43 -17.23 -25.36
N ASP A 47 6.18 -17.47 -24.90
CA ASP A 47 5.26 -18.35 -25.59
C ASP A 47 4.12 -17.62 -26.31
N TYR A 48 4.01 -16.31 -26.14
CA TYR A 48 2.89 -15.54 -26.68
C TYR A 48 3.35 -14.26 -27.40
N GLU A 49 2.75 -14.00 -28.56
CA GLU A 49 3.01 -12.83 -29.40
C GLU A 49 1.74 -11.93 -29.49
N GLY A 50 1.97 -10.66 -29.78
CA GLY A 50 0.90 -9.72 -30.08
C GLY A 50 0.13 -9.22 -28.87
N GLN A 51 -1.20 -9.41 -28.84
CA GLN A 51 -2.08 -8.87 -27.79
C GLN A 51 -1.84 -9.52 -26.43
N GLU A 52 -1.48 -10.79 -26.40
CA GLU A 52 -1.16 -11.55 -25.21
C GLU A 52 0.10 -11.02 -24.52
N GLU A 53 1.16 -10.75 -25.29
CA GLU A 53 2.39 -10.17 -24.78
C GLU A 53 2.17 -8.76 -24.22
N ILE A 54 1.40 -7.93 -24.95
CA ILE A 54 1.03 -6.59 -24.48
C ILE A 54 0.25 -6.66 -23.17
N LEU A 55 -0.67 -7.60 -23.02
CA LEU A 55 -1.43 -7.78 -21.78
C LEU A 55 -0.54 -8.19 -20.62
N LEU A 56 0.39 -9.14 -20.84
CA LEU A 56 1.37 -9.57 -19.84
C LEU A 56 2.25 -8.40 -19.36
N SER A 57 2.76 -7.60 -20.30
CA SER A 57 3.55 -6.40 -19.98
C SER A 57 2.75 -5.43 -19.12
N LYS A 58 1.48 -5.17 -19.45
CA LYS A 58 0.59 -4.29 -18.65
C LYS A 58 0.32 -4.86 -17.27
N ILE A 59 0.17 -6.18 -17.13
CA ILE A 59 -0.04 -6.84 -15.84
C ILE A 59 1.24 -6.75 -14.98
N ASN A 60 2.43 -6.96 -15.56
CA ASN A 60 3.69 -6.79 -14.88
C ASN A 60 3.86 -5.35 -14.36
N THR A 61 3.52 -4.35 -15.18
CA THR A 61 3.47 -2.94 -14.72
C THR A 61 2.49 -2.74 -13.56
N ALA A 62 1.33 -3.42 -13.58
CA ALA A 62 0.38 -3.34 -12.46
C ALA A 62 0.93 -4.00 -11.17
N ILE A 63 1.71 -5.08 -11.29
CA ILE A 63 2.43 -5.70 -10.16
C ILE A 63 3.44 -4.72 -9.56
N GLU A 64 4.24 -4.08 -10.40
CA GLU A 64 5.25 -3.09 -9.97
C GLU A 64 4.60 -1.90 -9.27
N ASN A 65 3.55 -1.32 -9.87
CA ASN A 65 2.81 -0.22 -9.28
C ASN A 65 2.16 -0.61 -7.95
N ASN A 66 1.63 -1.83 -7.82
CA ASN A 66 1.09 -2.32 -6.56
C ASN A 66 2.18 -2.45 -5.50
N THR A 67 3.36 -2.97 -5.85
CA THR A 67 4.52 -3.08 -4.95
C THR A 67 4.97 -1.68 -4.49
N TYR A 68 5.06 -0.73 -5.42
CA TYR A 68 5.37 0.66 -5.09
C TYR A 68 4.35 1.25 -4.07
N LEU A 69 3.06 1.08 -4.32
CA LEU A 69 2.00 1.57 -3.42
C LEU A 69 2.07 0.93 -2.03
N ILE A 70 2.39 -0.34 -1.94
CA ILE A 70 2.60 -1.04 -0.67
C ILE A 70 3.76 -0.41 0.10
N ASN A 71 4.90 -0.20 -0.57
CA ASN A 71 6.09 0.39 0.06
C ASN A 71 5.83 1.82 0.54
N GLN A 72 5.14 2.63 -0.27
CA GLN A 72 4.73 3.98 0.13
C GLN A 72 3.78 3.97 1.34
N THR A 73 2.83 3.04 1.36
CA THR A 73 1.88 2.92 2.48
C THR A 73 2.58 2.47 3.76
N ASN A 74 3.55 1.55 3.67
CA ASN A 74 4.34 1.09 4.82
C ASN A 74 5.23 2.21 5.38
N SER A 75 5.92 2.96 4.52
CA SER A 75 6.71 4.14 4.92
C SER A 75 5.83 5.18 5.61
N LEU A 76 4.65 5.44 5.05
CA LEU A 76 3.69 6.35 5.65
C LEU A 76 3.25 5.89 7.05
N ASN A 77 2.96 4.60 7.24
CA ASN A 77 2.56 4.06 8.54
C ASN A 77 3.66 4.24 9.60
N GLN A 78 4.93 4.09 9.22
CA GLN A 78 6.07 4.36 10.12
C GLN A 78 6.11 5.85 10.53
N HIS A 79 5.96 6.76 9.57
CA HIS A 79 5.90 8.19 9.86
C HIS A 79 4.71 8.57 10.72
N MET A 80 3.54 7.95 10.52
CA MET A 80 2.35 8.14 11.37
C MET A 80 2.61 7.75 12.81
N SER A 81 3.33 6.66 13.05
CA SER A 81 3.74 6.21 14.38
C SER A 81 4.65 7.24 15.07
N THR A 82 5.66 7.74 14.35
CA THR A 82 6.56 8.79 14.86
C THR A 82 5.78 10.06 15.20
N LEU A 83 4.89 10.49 14.32
CA LEU A 83 4.07 11.68 14.52
C LEU A 83 3.17 11.56 15.77
N TYR A 84 2.55 10.39 15.95
CA TYR A 84 1.74 10.07 17.12
C TYR A 84 2.55 10.18 18.43
N SER A 85 3.77 9.61 18.46
CA SER A 85 4.67 9.70 19.59
C SER A 85 5.04 11.16 19.93
N GLN A 86 5.35 11.97 18.90
CA GLN A 86 5.68 13.39 19.08
C GLN A 86 4.51 14.20 19.64
N ILE A 87 3.28 13.91 19.20
CA ILE A 87 2.06 14.57 19.69
C ILE A 87 1.81 14.22 21.16
N ASN A 88 1.91 12.95 21.52
CA ASN A 88 1.71 12.51 22.90
C ASN A 88 2.77 13.12 23.85
N THR A 89 4.03 13.17 23.43
CA THR A 89 5.09 13.81 24.22
C THR A 89 4.84 15.31 24.40
N MET A 90 4.30 15.98 23.38
CA MET A 90 3.93 17.39 23.50
C MET A 90 2.82 17.62 24.53
N GLN A 91 1.80 16.75 24.53
CA GLN A 91 0.69 16.82 25.49
C GLN A 91 1.13 16.55 26.93
N ALA A 92 2.02 15.57 27.13
CA ALA A 92 2.51 15.20 28.48
C ALA A 92 3.33 16.30 29.15
N ASN A 93 4.08 17.08 28.39
CA ASN A 93 5.01 18.07 28.94
C ASN A 93 4.38 19.45 29.19
N GLN A 94 3.09 19.65 28.92
CA GLN A 94 2.35 20.93 29.08
C GLN A 94 3.07 22.19 28.56
N GLN A 95 4.20 22.02 27.86
CA GLN A 95 4.98 23.10 27.27
C GLN A 95 4.56 23.31 25.81
N THR A 96 3.55 24.13 25.63
CA THR A 96 3.05 24.48 24.29
C THR A 96 4.00 25.47 23.62
N ASN A 97 5.03 24.97 22.97
CA ASN A 97 5.86 25.79 22.10
C ASN A 97 5.12 25.97 20.75
N LEU A 98 4.68 27.19 20.45
CA LEU A 98 3.99 27.56 19.21
C LEU A 98 4.72 27.07 17.95
N ARG A 99 6.06 27.10 17.95
CA ARG A 99 6.88 26.59 16.84
C ARG A 99 6.71 25.08 16.64
N LYS A 100 6.70 24.32 17.72
CA LYS A 100 6.49 22.84 17.67
C LYS A 100 5.09 22.50 17.18
N LYS A 101 4.09 23.24 17.64
CA LYS A 101 2.69 23.11 17.22
C LYS A 101 2.53 23.38 15.72
N SER A 102 3.08 24.49 15.21
CA SER A 102 3.10 24.85 13.81
C SER A 102 3.80 23.79 12.94
N TYR A 103 4.95 23.30 13.39
CA TYR A 103 5.68 22.22 12.72
C TYR A 103 4.83 20.93 12.61
N LEU A 104 4.20 20.48 13.70
CA LEU A 104 3.38 19.28 13.71
C LEU A 104 2.16 19.41 12.76
N ILE A 105 1.52 20.57 12.74
CA ILE A 105 0.43 20.86 11.81
C ILE A 105 0.90 20.79 10.35
N SER A 106 2.09 21.34 10.06
CA SER A 106 2.69 21.27 8.72
C SER A 106 2.95 19.83 8.30
N GLU A 107 3.55 19.00 9.18
CA GLU A 107 3.79 17.59 8.92
C GLU A 107 2.49 16.80 8.72
N ILE A 108 1.46 17.03 9.53
CA ILE A 108 0.12 16.45 9.36
C ILE A 108 -0.43 16.75 7.96
N ASN A 109 -0.37 18.02 7.54
CA ASN A 109 -0.88 18.44 6.23
C ASN A 109 -0.07 17.83 5.08
N LYS A 110 1.26 17.68 5.24
CA LYS A 110 2.12 17.00 4.28
C LYS A 110 1.73 15.53 4.13
N LYS A 111 1.57 14.81 5.26
CA LYS A 111 1.15 13.40 5.24
C LYS A 111 -0.24 13.20 4.65
N LYS A 112 -1.15 14.13 4.89
CA LYS A 112 -2.48 14.12 4.27
C LYS A 112 -2.40 14.17 2.74
N ARG A 113 -1.53 15.01 2.17
CA ARG A 113 -1.29 15.09 0.72
C ARG A 113 -0.69 13.79 0.18
N GLU A 114 0.30 13.21 0.87
CA GLU A 114 0.90 11.91 0.50
C GLU A 114 -0.16 10.80 0.42
N ILE A 115 -1.07 10.71 1.41
CA ILE A 115 -2.15 9.72 1.41
C ILE A 115 -3.12 9.95 0.24
N LEU A 116 -3.47 11.19 -0.07
CA LEU A 116 -4.35 11.49 -1.19
C LEU A 116 -3.73 11.07 -2.53
N ASN A 117 -2.41 11.26 -2.70
CA ASN A 117 -1.68 10.79 -3.88
C ASN A 117 -1.70 9.26 -3.96
N ILE A 118 -1.41 8.55 -2.87
CA ILE A 118 -1.51 7.09 -2.80
C ILE A 118 -2.91 6.62 -3.19
N LYS A 119 -3.95 7.25 -2.66
CA LYS A 119 -5.35 6.93 -2.96
C LYS A 119 -5.68 7.09 -4.44
N THR A 120 -5.21 8.18 -5.06
CA THR A 120 -5.43 8.45 -6.49
C THR A 120 -4.73 7.41 -7.36
N LEU A 121 -3.45 7.13 -7.10
CA LEU A 121 -2.68 6.11 -7.82
C LEU A 121 -3.30 4.71 -7.64
N ASN A 122 -3.70 4.37 -6.43
CA ASN A 122 -4.36 3.11 -6.11
C ASN A 122 -5.66 2.92 -6.92
N ASN A 123 -6.50 3.95 -7.03
CA ASN A 123 -7.72 3.89 -7.82
C ASN A 123 -7.42 3.69 -9.30
N ASN A 124 -6.41 4.37 -9.83
CA ASN A 124 -6.00 4.23 -11.24
C ASN A 124 -5.50 2.82 -11.56
N VAL A 125 -4.68 2.23 -10.68
CA VAL A 125 -4.21 0.84 -10.85
C VAL A 125 -5.39 -0.13 -10.75
N LEU A 126 -6.32 0.08 -9.83
CA LEU A 126 -7.50 -0.77 -9.67
C LEU A 126 -8.40 -0.76 -10.92
N LEU A 127 -8.59 0.39 -11.56
CA LEU A 127 -9.32 0.50 -12.81
C LEU A 127 -8.64 -0.29 -13.94
N LYS A 128 -7.32 -0.15 -14.08
CA LYS A 128 -6.53 -0.90 -15.07
C LYS A 128 -6.63 -2.41 -14.85
N VAL A 129 -6.51 -2.87 -13.59
CA VAL A 129 -6.65 -4.30 -13.25
C VAL A 129 -8.01 -4.86 -13.63
N ARG A 130 -9.09 -4.08 -13.45
CA ARG A 130 -10.44 -4.49 -13.92
C ARG A 130 -10.51 -4.61 -15.44
N GLN A 131 -9.91 -3.68 -16.18
CA GLN A 131 -9.81 -3.76 -17.64
C GLN A 131 -9.03 -5.00 -18.10
N TYR A 132 -7.92 -5.33 -17.43
CA TYR A 132 -7.12 -6.51 -17.74
C TYR A 132 -7.89 -7.81 -17.49
N ASN A 133 -8.69 -7.90 -16.43
CA ASN A 133 -9.60 -9.02 -16.19
C ASN A 133 -10.62 -9.19 -17.33
N SER A 134 -11.12 -8.11 -17.90
CA SER A 134 -12.02 -8.17 -19.05
C SER A 134 -11.29 -8.64 -20.32
N LEU A 135 -10.10 -8.11 -20.58
CA LEU A 135 -9.28 -8.48 -21.74
C LEU A 135 -8.83 -9.94 -21.70
N LEU A 136 -8.55 -10.48 -20.51
CA LEU A 136 -8.12 -11.87 -20.32
C LEU A 136 -9.10 -12.90 -20.91
N LYS A 137 -10.40 -12.59 -20.94
CA LYS A 137 -11.42 -13.49 -21.50
C LYS A 137 -11.21 -13.76 -23.00
N ASN A 138 -10.69 -12.78 -23.72
CA ASN A 138 -10.51 -12.80 -25.17
C ASN A 138 -9.10 -13.24 -25.63
N THR A 139 -8.23 -13.62 -24.68
CA THR A 139 -6.87 -14.10 -24.99
C THR A 139 -6.84 -15.56 -25.45
N LYS A 140 -5.80 -15.91 -26.19
CA LYS A 140 -5.49 -17.29 -26.61
C LYS A 140 -4.62 -18.04 -25.59
N TYR A 141 -4.44 -17.51 -24.39
CA TYR A 141 -3.70 -18.21 -23.34
C TYR A 141 -4.24 -19.63 -23.10
N SER A 142 -3.33 -20.53 -22.74
CA SER A 142 -3.72 -21.84 -22.23
C SER A 142 -4.63 -21.70 -20.99
N LYS A 143 -5.43 -22.72 -20.70
CA LYS A 143 -6.28 -22.72 -19.49
C LYS A 143 -5.45 -22.45 -18.23
N GLN A 144 -4.29 -23.10 -18.13
CA GLN A 144 -3.38 -22.95 -16.96
C GLN A 144 -2.87 -21.52 -16.85
N ASP A 145 -2.47 -20.88 -17.96
CA ASP A 145 -1.98 -19.51 -17.95
C ASP A 145 -3.07 -18.50 -17.65
N LYS A 146 -4.29 -18.71 -18.16
CA LYS A 146 -5.47 -17.89 -17.79
C LYS A 146 -5.72 -17.93 -16.29
N GLU A 147 -5.69 -19.11 -15.67
CA GLU A 147 -5.87 -19.27 -14.23
C GLU A 147 -4.73 -18.57 -13.45
N ARG A 148 -3.50 -18.69 -13.91
CA ARG A 148 -2.34 -18.03 -13.30
C ARG A 148 -2.46 -16.51 -13.36
N VAL A 149 -2.81 -15.95 -14.50
CA VAL A 149 -3.02 -14.52 -14.68
C VAL A 149 -4.20 -14.04 -13.84
N GLN A 150 -5.31 -14.75 -13.85
CA GLN A 150 -6.49 -14.41 -13.06
C GLN A 150 -6.20 -14.39 -11.56
N ASN A 151 -5.49 -15.38 -11.05
CA ASN A 151 -5.07 -15.45 -9.65
C ASN A 151 -4.16 -14.25 -9.28
N THR A 152 -3.26 -13.86 -10.19
CA THR A 152 -2.40 -12.69 -10.00
C THR A 152 -3.21 -11.41 -9.93
N LEU A 153 -4.13 -11.18 -10.87
CA LEU A 153 -5.01 -10.01 -10.89
C LEU A 153 -5.90 -9.95 -9.65
N GLN A 154 -6.38 -11.10 -9.16
CA GLN A 154 -7.15 -11.19 -7.93
C GLN A 154 -6.30 -10.78 -6.70
N LYS A 155 -5.06 -11.26 -6.59
CA LYS A 155 -4.13 -10.88 -5.51
C LYS A 155 -3.85 -9.38 -5.53
N ILE A 156 -3.58 -8.79 -6.70
CA ILE A 156 -3.40 -7.35 -6.85
C ILE A 156 -4.66 -6.60 -6.40
N THR A 157 -5.84 -7.05 -6.81
CA THR A 157 -7.12 -6.42 -6.43
C THR A 157 -7.30 -6.41 -4.91
N ILE A 158 -7.04 -7.53 -4.24
CA ILE A 158 -7.12 -7.64 -2.77
C ILE A 158 -6.12 -6.67 -2.11
N SER A 159 -4.89 -6.61 -2.60
CA SER A 159 -3.86 -5.70 -2.11
C SER A 159 -4.30 -4.23 -2.25
N LEU A 160 -4.77 -3.83 -3.42
CA LEU A 160 -5.24 -2.46 -3.68
C LEU A 160 -6.44 -2.07 -2.81
N GLN A 161 -7.34 -3.02 -2.52
CA GLN A 161 -8.43 -2.78 -1.57
C GLN A 161 -7.94 -2.56 -0.14
N LYS A 162 -6.90 -3.29 0.29
CA LYS A 162 -6.26 -3.11 1.59
C LYS A 162 -5.58 -1.74 1.69
N ILE A 163 -4.84 -1.32 0.66
CA ILE A 163 -4.22 0.01 0.57
C ILE A 163 -5.30 1.11 0.66
N LYS A 164 -6.43 0.93 -0.03
CA LYS A 164 -7.55 1.87 0.04
C LYS A 164 -8.10 2.02 1.47
N ARG A 165 -8.30 0.90 2.17
CA ARG A 165 -8.77 0.91 3.58
C ARG A 165 -7.75 1.57 4.49
N ALA A 166 -6.47 1.27 4.33
CA ALA A 166 -5.37 1.89 5.06
C ALA A 166 -5.33 3.41 4.85
N SER A 167 -5.49 3.86 3.62
CA SER A 167 -5.52 5.29 3.29
C SER A 167 -6.68 6.02 3.96
N ILE A 168 -7.87 5.43 3.98
CA ILE A 168 -9.04 6.01 4.66
C ILE A 168 -8.81 6.09 6.17
N TYR A 169 -8.29 5.03 6.77
CA TYR A 169 -7.97 4.99 8.19
C TYR A 169 -6.93 6.05 8.57
N ASN A 170 -5.83 6.13 7.82
CA ASN A 170 -4.76 7.10 8.08
C ASN A 170 -5.23 8.55 7.94
N LEU A 171 -6.11 8.86 6.96
CA LEU A 171 -6.71 10.19 6.85
C LEU A 171 -7.51 10.55 8.10
N LYS A 172 -8.32 9.63 8.62
CA LYS A 172 -9.07 9.83 9.87
C LYS A 172 -8.13 10.08 11.06
N GLN A 173 -7.08 9.30 11.19
CA GLN A 173 -6.07 9.47 12.24
C GLN A 173 -5.36 10.83 12.16
N LEU A 174 -5.02 11.31 10.97
CA LEU A 174 -4.43 12.64 10.80
C LEU A 174 -5.37 13.78 11.22
N ASP A 175 -6.68 13.63 10.97
CA ASP A 175 -7.66 14.62 11.43
C ASP A 175 -7.78 14.62 12.97
N GLU A 176 -7.71 13.46 13.62
CA GLU A 176 -7.65 13.34 15.08
C GLU A 176 -6.35 13.95 15.64
N PHE A 177 -5.20 13.67 15.01
CA PHE A 177 -3.90 14.26 15.39
C PHE A 177 -3.92 15.78 15.30
N LYS A 178 -4.50 16.31 14.24
CA LYS A 178 -4.65 17.77 14.06
C LYS A 178 -5.45 18.40 15.20
N LYS A 179 -6.57 17.80 15.57
CA LYS A 179 -7.38 18.26 16.72
C LYS A 179 -6.57 18.25 18.02
N LYS A 180 -5.87 17.14 18.31
CA LYS A 180 -5.02 17.04 19.49
C LYS A 180 -3.95 18.12 19.56
N VAL A 181 -3.29 18.41 18.43
CA VAL A 181 -2.27 19.47 18.34
C VAL A 181 -2.89 20.87 18.53
N GLN A 182 -4.09 21.10 18.03
CA GLN A 182 -4.78 22.39 18.17
C GLN A 182 -5.23 22.67 19.59
N HIS A 183 -5.59 21.65 20.36
CA HIS A 183 -6.09 21.78 21.75
C HIS A 183 -5.00 21.59 22.82
N ALA A 184 -3.76 21.25 22.45
CA ALA A 184 -2.62 21.20 23.34
C ALA A 184 -1.95 22.58 23.46
#